data_d9fe53d1d3d76273552faeece5e2b441
#
_entry.id   d9fe53d1d3d76273552faeece5e2b441
#
_cell.length_a   1.000
_cell.length_b   1.000
_cell.length_c   1.000
_cell.angle_alpha   90.00
_cell.angle_beta   90.00
_cell.angle_gamma   90.00
#
_symmetry.space_group_name_H-M   'P 1'
#
loop_
_entity.id
_entity.type
_entity.pdbx_description
1 polymer ?
#
loop_
_entity_poly.entity_id
_entity_poly.type
_entity_poly.pdbx_seq_one_letter_code
_entity_poly.pdbx_strand_id
1 'polypeptide(L)'
;MRTKPAFFDSLRYRLTVAGRTEDFYRLQYERMFRRHYVRKTDCLRVGPLYLPRLSHAEFPTREEAYYAMEIGDILYPALLGSFRYADEGPYEWGDVRIEEGDVVFDCGANLGVFSLLAAYKGAEVYAFEPISAARSELRKTLDLNPALKERVHIVPAALSDSEGSAEFTVLDGTLVGSSMVLQQQGRKETARLTTVDAFCEAEGVSPDFIKADIEGAERQMMKGAVETLKRDAPKISICTYHFADDAAVLREIIKAANPAYQISEKWKKMYARV
;
A
#
# COMPACT_ATOMS: atom_id res chain seq x y z
N MET A 1 -0.39 21.02 -27.89
CA MET A 1 -1.06 19.82 -28.41
C MET A 1 -1.80 19.15 -27.25
N ARG A 2 -3.14 19.15 -27.25
CA ARG A 2 -3.92 18.40 -26.26
C ARG A 2 -3.83 16.92 -26.62
N THR A 3 -3.09 16.13 -25.86
CA THR A 3 -3.14 14.66 -25.96
C THR A 3 -4.57 14.23 -25.67
N LYS A 4 -5.20 13.50 -26.59
CA LYS A 4 -6.51 12.88 -26.33
C LYS A 4 -6.36 11.97 -25.10
N PRO A 5 -7.26 12.05 -24.10
CA PRO A 5 -7.23 11.14 -22.98
C PRO A 5 -7.29 9.71 -23.48
N ALA A 6 -6.51 8.83 -22.86
CA ALA A 6 -6.51 7.42 -23.22
C ALA A 6 -7.94 6.86 -23.11
N PHE A 7 -8.26 5.83 -23.92
CA PHE A 7 -9.61 5.23 -23.96
C PHE A 7 -10.15 4.89 -22.54
N PHE A 8 -9.25 4.52 -21.63
CA PHE A 8 -9.58 4.20 -20.24
C PHE A 8 -9.98 5.43 -19.42
N ASP A 9 -9.31 6.55 -19.58
CA ASP A 9 -9.68 7.80 -18.88
C ASP A 9 -11.06 8.27 -19.33
N SER A 10 -11.38 8.11 -20.60
CA SER A 10 -12.71 8.44 -21.13
C SER A 10 -13.79 7.48 -20.64
N LEU A 11 -13.49 6.19 -20.51
CA LEU A 11 -14.41 5.18 -19.98
C LEU A 11 -14.64 5.38 -18.47
N ARG A 12 -13.56 5.59 -17.70
CA ARG A 12 -13.64 5.93 -16.28
C ARG A 12 -14.51 7.16 -16.06
N TYR A 13 -14.22 8.26 -16.78
CA TYR A 13 -15.01 9.48 -16.68
C TYR A 13 -16.51 9.22 -16.95
N ARG A 14 -16.83 8.48 -18.02
CA ARG A 14 -18.22 8.17 -18.36
C ARG A 14 -18.93 7.35 -17.28
N LEU A 15 -18.25 6.34 -16.71
CA LEU A 15 -18.83 5.49 -15.66
C LEU A 15 -18.95 6.25 -14.34
N THR A 16 -18.00 7.13 -14.02
CA THR A 16 -18.06 7.99 -12.82
C THR A 16 -19.24 8.98 -12.92
N VAL A 17 -19.39 9.65 -14.06
CA VAL A 17 -20.54 10.55 -14.30
C VAL A 17 -21.88 9.81 -14.26
N ALA A 18 -21.90 8.54 -14.67
CA ALA A 18 -23.08 7.68 -14.59
C ALA A 18 -23.30 7.03 -13.21
N GLY A 19 -22.48 7.33 -12.20
CA GLY A 19 -22.53 6.68 -10.89
C GLY A 19 -22.12 5.20 -10.90
N ARG A 20 -21.34 4.77 -11.91
CA ARG A 20 -20.94 3.37 -12.14
C ARG A 20 -19.44 3.16 -12.01
N THR A 21 -18.81 3.82 -11.05
CA THR A 21 -17.36 3.72 -10.83
C THR A 21 -16.94 2.27 -10.49
N GLU A 22 -17.76 1.55 -9.74
CA GLU A 22 -17.49 0.13 -9.41
C GLU A 22 -17.46 -0.77 -10.64
N ASP A 23 -18.32 -0.50 -11.65
CA ASP A 23 -18.29 -1.23 -12.92
C ASP A 23 -16.97 -1.03 -13.68
N PHE A 24 -16.36 0.15 -13.57
CA PHE A 24 -15.07 0.41 -14.18
C PHE A 24 -13.97 -0.46 -13.57
N TYR A 25 -13.89 -0.51 -12.25
CA TYR A 25 -12.90 -1.34 -11.54
C TYR A 25 -13.13 -2.82 -11.76
N ARG A 26 -14.39 -3.28 -11.76
CA ARG A 26 -14.75 -4.65 -12.11
C ARG A 26 -14.25 -5.04 -13.50
N LEU A 27 -14.46 -4.19 -14.51
CA LEU A 27 -13.96 -4.42 -15.87
C LEU A 27 -12.42 -4.48 -15.93
N GLN A 28 -11.73 -3.69 -15.10
CA GLN A 28 -10.27 -3.76 -14.98
C GLN A 28 -9.83 -5.11 -14.40
N TYR A 29 -10.44 -5.57 -13.31
CA TYR A 29 -10.15 -6.88 -12.72
C TYR A 29 -10.39 -8.01 -13.71
N GLU A 30 -11.54 -8.06 -14.37
CA GLU A 30 -11.83 -9.10 -15.36
C GLU A 30 -10.78 -9.16 -16.49
N ARG A 31 -10.32 -8.00 -16.96
CA ARG A 31 -9.27 -7.94 -17.99
C ARG A 31 -7.92 -8.39 -17.46
N MET A 32 -7.57 -7.96 -16.27
CA MET A 32 -6.34 -8.34 -15.60
C MET A 32 -6.35 -9.84 -15.30
N PHE A 33 -7.47 -10.35 -14.78
CA PHE A 33 -7.68 -11.76 -14.54
C PHE A 33 -7.46 -12.58 -15.83
N ARG A 34 -8.15 -12.27 -16.93
CA ARG A 34 -8.00 -12.98 -18.21
C ARG A 34 -6.57 -12.96 -18.74
N ARG A 35 -5.83 -11.89 -18.50
CA ARG A 35 -4.45 -11.72 -18.98
C ARG A 35 -3.43 -12.49 -18.15
N HIS A 36 -3.64 -12.56 -16.84
CA HIS A 36 -2.64 -13.04 -15.89
C HIS A 36 -3.01 -14.36 -15.20
N TYR A 37 -4.21 -14.89 -15.45
CA TYR A 37 -4.68 -16.11 -14.81
C TYR A 37 -3.89 -17.35 -15.24
N VAL A 38 -3.42 -18.11 -14.25
CA VAL A 38 -2.71 -19.37 -14.42
C VAL A 38 -3.59 -20.51 -13.92
N ARG A 39 -4.27 -21.19 -14.85
CA ARG A 39 -5.24 -22.25 -14.54
C ARG A 39 -4.67 -23.39 -13.68
N LYS A 40 -3.39 -23.74 -13.88
CA LYS A 40 -2.76 -24.86 -13.19
C LYS A 40 -2.62 -24.63 -11.68
N THR A 41 -2.42 -23.39 -11.26
CA THR A 41 -2.17 -22.99 -9.86
C THR A 41 -3.31 -22.14 -9.29
N ASP A 42 -4.35 -21.89 -10.06
CA ASP A 42 -5.50 -21.04 -9.71
C ASP A 42 -5.09 -19.68 -9.10
N CYS A 43 -4.12 -19.03 -9.72
CA CYS A 43 -3.58 -17.75 -9.27
C CYS A 43 -3.41 -16.75 -10.42
N LEU A 44 -3.05 -15.50 -10.12
CA LEU A 44 -2.61 -14.52 -11.09
C LEU A 44 -1.08 -14.53 -11.15
N ARG A 45 -0.52 -14.31 -12.35
CA ARG A 45 0.92 -14.11 -12.55
C ARG A 45 1.18 -12.77 -13.23
N VAL A 46 1.87 -11.87 -12.54
CA VAL A 46 2.29 -10.56 -13.07
C VAL A 46 3.81 -10.52 -13.11
N GLY A 47 4.39 -10.57 -14.30
CA GLY A 47 5.83 -10.76 -14.44
C GLY A 47 6.31 -12.06 -13.78
N PRO A 48 7.27 -12.03 -12.85
CA PRO A 48 7.72 -13.20 -12.11
C PRO A 48 6.87 -13.54 -10.88
N LEU A 49 5.97 -12.64 -10.45
CA LEU A 49 5.24 -12.71 -9.18
C LEU A 49 3.89 -13.42 -9.33
N TYR A 50 3.55 -14.22 -8.33
CA TYR A 50 2.28 -14.91 -8.22
C TYR A 50 1.43 -14.30 -7.13
N LEU A 51 0.14 -14.14 -7.40
CA LEU A 51 -0.82 -13.50 -6.51
C LEU A 51 -2.05 -14.40 -6.35
N PRO A 52 -2.65 -14.51 -5.16
CA PRO A 52 -3.84 -15.31 -4.96
C PRO A 52 -4.99 -14.79 -5.84
N ARG A 53 -5.82 -15.71 -6.29
CA ARG A 53 -7.13 -15.36 -6.84
C ARG A 53 -8.05 -15.08 -5.67
N LEU A 54 -8.68 -13.91 -5.68
CA LEU A 54 -9.74 -13.64 -4.73
C LEU A 54 -10.98 -14.47 -5.11
N SER A 55 -11.56 -15.17 -4.15
CA SER A 55 -12.74 -16.00 -4.36
C SER A 55 -14.00 -15.13 -4.33
N HIS A 56 -14.87 -15.26 -5.32
CA HIS A 56 -16.17 -14.58 -5.35
C HIS A 56 -17.06 -14.89 -4.14
N ALA A 57 -16.86 -16.04 -3.49
CA ALA A 57 -17.61 -16.44 -2.31
C ALA A 57 -17.13 -15.72 -1.03
N GLU A 58 -15.85 -15.35 -0.98
CA GLU A 58 -15.23 -14.70 0.17
C GLU A 58 -15.13 -13.18 -0.01
N PHE A 59 -15.00 -12.73 -1.28
CA PHE A 59 -14.81 -11.33 -1.64
C PHE A 59 -15.81 -10.90 -2.70
N PRO A 60 -16.73 -9.98 -2.38
CA PRO A 60 -17.63 -9.39 -3.35
C PRO A 60 -16.88 -8.56 -4.39
N THR A 61 -17.54 -8.27 -5.49
CA THR A 61 -17.00 -7.63 -6.71
C THR A 61 -16.17 -6.35 -6.45
N ARG A 62 -16.43 -5.67 -5.33
CA ARG A 62 -15.71 -4.47 -4.91
C ARG A 62 -14.25 -4.75 -4.53
N GLU A 63 -14.00 -5.87 -3.81
CA GLU A 63 -12.65 -6.30 -3.43
C GLU A 63 -11.80 -6.63 -4.64
N GLU A 64 -12.38 -7.34 -5.60
CA GLU A 64 -11.69 -7.67 -6.85
C GLU A 64 -11.26 -6.41 -7.60
N ALA A 65 -12.08 -5.37 -7.54
CA ALA A 65 -11.80 -4.09 -8.17
C ALA A 65 -10.63 -3.36 -7.48
N TYR A 66 -10.60 -3.31 -6.15
CA TYR A 66 -9.51 -2.71 -5.39
C TYR A 66 -8.20 -3.49 -5.56
N TYR A 67 -8.28 -4.81 -5.58
CA TYR A 67 -7.11 -5.65 -5.83
C TYR A 67 -6.51 -5.43 -7.22
N ALA A 68 -7.36 -5.28 -8.24
CA ALA A 68 -6.90 -4.91 -9.57
C ALA A 68 -6.25 -3.52 -9.61
N MET A 69 -6.75 -2.59 -8.80
CA MET A 69 -6.18 -1.26 -8.66
C MET A 69 -4.80 -1.33 -8.01
N GLU A 70 -4.62 -2.03 -6.89
CA GLU A 70 -3.31 -2.25 -6.27
C GLU A 70 -2.30 -2.87 -7.24
N ILE A 71 -2.69 -3.94 -7.95
CA ILE A 71 -1.83 -4.54 -8.98
C ILE A 71 -1.46 -3.52 -10.06
N GLY A 72 -2.43 -2.71 -10.49
CA GLY A 72 -2.26 -1.66 -11.50
C GLY A 72 -1.34 -0.53 -11.07
N ASP A 73 -1.46 -0.09 -9.82
CA ASP A 73 -0.65 0.99 -9.26
C ASP A 73 0.76 0.53 -8.86
N ILE A 74 0.91 -0.71 -8.40
CA ILE A 74 2.15 -1.23 -7.82
C ILE A 74 2.96 -2.03 -8.84
N LEU A 75 2.40 -3.12 -9.36
CA LEU A 75 3.17 -4.07 -10.18
C LEU A 75 3.31 -3.66 -11.63
N TYR A 76 2.30 -3.03 -12.22
CA TYR A 76 2.36 -2.64 -13.63
C TYR A 76 3.45 -1.60 -13.91
N PRO A 77 3.57 -0.48 -13.14
CA PRO A 77 4.67 0.45 -13.33
C PRO A 77 6.05 -0.19 -13.09
N ALA A 78 6.18 -0.97 -12.02
CA ALA A 78 7.46 -1.53 -11.60
C ALA A 78 7.96 -2.65 -12.52
N LEU A 79 7.08 -3.58 -12.93
CA LEU A 79 7.47 -4.79 -13.66
C LEU A 79 7.22 -4.70 -15.17
N LEU A 80 6.27 -3.87 -15.62
CA LEU A 80 5.85 -3.80 -17.01
C LEU A 80 6.09 -2.42 -17.64
N GLY A 81 6.59 -1.44 -16.88
CA GLY A 81 6.80 -0.06 -17.33
C GLY A 81 5.49 0.62 -17.78
N SER A 82 4.34 0.18 -17.28
CA SER A 82 3.03 0.60 -17.75
C SER A 82 2.21 1.25 -16.65
N PHE A 83 1.81 2.50 -16.85
CA PHE A 83 0.90 3.26 -15.97
C PHE A 83 -0.57 3.16 -16.40
N ARG A 84 -0.89 2.21 -17.27
CA ARG A 84 -2.22 2.11 -17.89
C ARG A 84 -3.36 1.92 -16.90
N TYR A 85 -3.09 1.29 -15.77
CA TYR A 85 -4.07 0.98 -14.74
C TYR A 85 -3.81 1.75 -13.44
N ALA A 86 -2.78 2.59 -13.42
CA ALA A 86 -2.46 3.40 -12.25
C ALA A 86 -3.52 4.48 -12.03
N ASP A 87 -4.13 4.49 -10.86
CA ASP A 87 -5.12 5.47 -10.42
C ASP A 87 -4.55 6.40 -9.35
N GLU A 88 -3.90 5.82 -8.34
CA GLU A 88 -3.30 6.54 -7.23
C GLU A 88 -1.80 6.76 -7.42
N GLY A 89 -1.24 6.10 -8.42
CA GLY A 89 0.16 6.13 -8.78
C GLY A 89 1.04 5.15 -7.98
N PRO A 90 2.23 4.86 -8.52
CA PRO A 90 3.16 3.92 -7.89
C PRO A 90 3.71 4.46 -6.58
N TYR A 91 4.21 3.55 -5.72
CA TYR A 91 4.97 3.95 -4.52
C TYR A 91 6.44 4.29 -4.80
N GLU A 92 6.93 4.04 -6.00
CA GLU A 92 8.26 4.42 -6.43
C GLU A 92 8.18 5.49 -7.52
N TRP A 93 8.79 6.66 -7.26
CA TRP A 93 8.83 7.75 -8.23
C TRP A 93 10.12 8.57 -8.12
N GLY A 94 10.71 8.91 -9.27
CA GLY A 94 11.97 9.67 -9.33
C GLY A 94 13.08 8.88 -8.66
N ASP A 95 13.73 9.52 -7.67
CA ASP A 95 14.81 8.92 -6.88
C ASP A 95 14.30 8.22 -5.60
N VAL A 96 12.99 8.26 -5.31
CA VAL A 96 12.38 7.50 -4.23
C VAL A 96 12.09 6.09 -4.75
N ARG A 97 13.07 5.19 -4.61
CA ARG A 97 13.04 3.82 -5.14
C ARG A 97 13.59 2.84 -4.13
N ILE A 98 13.09 1.62 -4.19
CA ILE A 98 13.63 0.48 -3.44
C ILE A 98 14.89 0.00 -4.15
N GLU A 99 15.98 -0.16 -3.39
CA GLU A 99 17.24 -0.72 -3.84
C GLU A 99 17.45 -2.11 -3.24
N GLU A 100 18.32 -2.91 -3.84
CA GLU A 100 18.68 -4.22 -3.30
C GLU A 100 19.37 -4.08 -1.96
N GLY A 101 18.87 -4.80 -0.96
CA GLY A 101 19.39 -4.74 0.41
C GLY A 101 18.69 -3.70 1.30
N ASP A 102 17.81 -2.84 0.75
CA ASP A 102 17.03 -1.91 1.56
C ASP A 102 16.20 -2.64 2.62
N VAL A 103 16.07 -2.05 3.80
CA VAL A 103 15.05 -2.39 4.79
C VAL A 103 13.81 -1.55 4.50
N VAL A 104 12.72 -2.22 4.17
CA VAL A 104 11.47 -1.58 3.76
C VAL A 104 10.40 -1.75 4.82
N PHE A 105 9.82 -0.65 5.29
CA PHE A 105 8.61 -0.67 6.10
C PHE A 105 7.39 -0.47 5.19
N ASP A 106 6.59 -1.54 5.02
CA ASP A 106 5.30 -1.51 4.32
C ASP A 106 4.18 -1.28 5.34
N CYS A 107 3.85 -0.02 5.56
CA CYS A 107 2.84 0.41 6.51
C CYS A 107 1.46 0.36 5.84
N GLY A 108 0.60 -0.56 6.31
CA GLY A 108 -0.64 -0.94 5.65
C GLY A 108 -0.37 -1.94 4.52
N ALA A 109 0.17 -3.10 4.87
CA ALA A 109 0.60 -4.09 3.89
C ALA A 109 -0.56 -4.78 3.17
N ASN A 110 -1.75 -4.77 3.77
CA ASN A 110 -2.98 -5.32 3.20
C ASN A 110 -2.77 -6.75 2.63
N LEU A 111 -3.00 -6.97 1.35
CA LEU A 111 -2.83 -8.25 0.65
C LEU A 111 -1.37 -8.58 0.30
N GLY A 112 -0.44 -7.68 0.60
CA GLY A 112 0.99 -7.89 0.44
C GLY A 112 1.53 -7.65 -0.97
N VAL A 113 0.80 -6.95 -1.82
CA VAL A 113 1.23 -6.68 -3.21
C VAL A 113 2.52 -5.84 -3.24
N PHE A 114 2.60 -4.80 -2.39
CA PHE A 114 3.81 -3.99 -2.30
C PHE A 114 4.95 -4.72 -1.57
N SER A 115 4.65 -5.41 -0.46
CA SER A 115 5.63 -6.25 0.25
C SER A 115 6.29 -7.26 -0.68
N LEU A 116 5.48 -7.91 -1.53
CA LEU A 116 5.98 -8.89 -2.50
C LEU A 116 6.89 -8.24 -3.55
N LEU A 117 6.54 -7.04 -4.05
CA LEU A 117 7.38 -6.29 -4.98
C LEU A 117 8.71 -5.90 -4.33
N ALA A 118 8.67 -5.39 -3.10
CA ALA A 118 9.87 -4.98 -2.37
C ALA A 118 10.81 -6.17 -2.14
N ALA A 119 10.29 -7.31 -1.68
CA ALA A 119 11.06 -8.54 -1.53
C ALA A 119 11.65 -9.05 -2.86
N TYR A 120 10.90 -8.95 -3.96
CA TYR A 120 11.38 -9.30 -5.30
C TYR A 120 12.55 -8.40 -5.75
N LYS A 121 12.56 -7.13 -5.34
CA LYS A 121 13.67 -6.20 -5.59
C LYS A 121 14.87 -6.42 -4.70
N GLY A 122 14.81 -7.38 -3.79
CA GLY A 122 15.91 -7.76 -2.90
C GLY A 122 15.89 -7.11 -1.52
N ALA A 123 14.80 -6.40 -1.19
CA ALA A 123 14.65 -5.78 0.12
C ALA A 123 14.28 -6.78 1.22
N GLU A 124 14.63 -6.44 2.46
CA GLU A 124 14.07 -7.03 3.68
C GLU A 124 12.84 -6.21 4.10
N VAL A 125 11.68 -6.83 4.27
CA VAL A 125 10.41 -6.13 4.41
C VAL A 125 9.76 -6.38 5.76
N TYR A 126 9.42 -5.32 6.48
CA TYR A 126 8.54 -5.36 7.65
C TYR A 126 7.16 -4.89 7.25
N ALA A 127 6.24 -5.86 7.13
CA ALA A 127 4.88 -5.67 6.63
C ALA A 127 3.92 -5.45 7.81
N PHE A 128 3.61 -4.17 8.10
CA PHE A 128 2.68 -3.81 9.18
C PHE A 128 1.24 -3.90 8.69
N GLU A 129 0.50 -4.83 9.28
CA GLU A 129 -0.92 -5.03 8.96
C GLU A 129 -1.70 -5.42 10.23
N PRO A 130 -2.55 -4.54 10.76
CA PRO A 130 -3.28 -4.79 12.00
C PRO A 130 -4.43 -5.79 11.84
N ILE A 131 -5.00 -5.95 10.63
CA ILE A 131 -6.22 -6.72 10.41
C ILE A 131 -5.92 -8.19 10.13
N SER A 132 -6.53 -9.07 10.91
CA SER A 132 -6.25 -10.51 10.86
C SER A 132 -6.59 -11.15 9.51
N ALA A 133 -7.69 -10.74 8.90
CA ALA A 133 -8.13 -11.24 7.60
C ALA A 133 -7.14 -10.81 6.49
N ALA A 134 -6.69 -9.54 6.48
CA ALA A 134 -5.70 -9.04 5.52
C ALA A 134 -4.37 -9.79 5.67
N ARG A 135 -3.89 -10.00 6.91
CA ARG A 135 -2.69 -10.84 7.15
C ARG A 135 -2.84 -12.27 6.65
N SER A 136 -4.05 -12.82 6.65
CA SER A 136 -4.28 -14.16 6.08
C SER A 136 -4.06 -14.17 4.57
N GLU A 137 -4.55 -13.16 3.86
CA GLU A 137 -4.34 -13.01 2.42
C GLU A 137 -2.88 -12.69 2.08
N LEU A 138 -2.21 -11.84 2.88
CA LEU A 138 -0.77 -11.59 2.76
C LEU A 138 0.01 -12.92 2.84
N ARG A 139 -0.30 -13.80 3.80
CA ARG A 139 0.35 -15.12 3.88
C ARG A 139 0.13 -15.96 2.64
N LYS A 140 -1.08 -15.97 2.07
CA LYS A 140 -1.36 -16.68 0.81
C LYS A 140 -0.53 -16.11 -0.35
N THR A 141 -0.38 -14.78 -0.39
CA THR A 141 0.49 -14.12 -1.37
C THR A 141 1.94 -14.61 -1.25
N LEU A 142 2.47 -14.68 -0.02
CA LEU A 142 3.83 -15.17 0.23
C LEU A 142 3.98 -16.67 -0.04
N ASP A 143 2.99 -17.49 0.29
CA ASP A 143 3.02 -18.94 0.04
C ASP A 143 3.08 -19.28 -1.46
N LEU A 144 2.53 -18.42 -2.32
CA LEU A 144 2.68 -18.53 -3.77
C LEU A 144 4.07 -18.13 -4.28
N ASN A 145 4.89 -17.47 -3.44
CA ASN A 145 6.21 -16.96 -3.79
C ASN A 145 7.29 -17.41 -2.76
N PRO A 146 7.52 -18.72 -2.59
CA PRO A 146 8.32 -19.24 -1.48
C PRO A 146 9.76 -18.73 -1.46
N ALA A 147 10.34 -18.37 -2.60
CA ALA A 147 11.69 -17.79 -2.68
C ALA A 147 11.80 -16.37 -2.08
N LEU A 148 10.67 -15.68 -1.91
CA LEU A 148 10.62 -14.31 -1.37
C LEU A 148 10.08 -14.26 0.05
N LYS A 149 9.46 -15.35 0.52
CA LYS A 149 8.73 -15.42 1.79
C LYS A 149 9.61 -15.07 2.99
N GLU A 150 10.85 -15.55 3.01
CA GLU A 150 11.78 -15.34 4.12
C GLU A 150 12.23 -13.87 4.26
N ARG A 151 12.04 -13.06 3.22
CA ARG A 151 12.35 -11.62 3.23
C ARG A 151 11.21 -10.76 3.76
N VAL A 152 10.05 -11.33 4.09
CA VAL A 152 8.87 -10.57 4.52
C VAL A 152 8.45 -10.97 5.94
N HIS A 153 8.66 -10.05 6.88
CA HIS A 153 8.28 -10.18 8.29
C HIS A 153 6.91 -9.53 8.51
N ILE A 154 5.89 -10.35 8.76
CA ILE A 154 4.53 -9.84 9.01
C ILE A 154 4.45 -9.35 10.46
N VAL A 155 4.21 -8.05 10.63
CA VAL A 155 4.06 -7.39 11.94
C VAL A 155 2.58 -7.16 12.21
N PRO A 156 1.97 -7.88 13.19
CA PRO A 156 0.54 -7.75 13.50
C PRO A 156 0.27 -6.52 14.39
N ALA A 157 0.61 -5.33 13.90
CA ALA A 157 0.45 -4.06 14.59
C ALA A 157 0.10 -2.93 13.61
N ALA A 158 -0.56 -1.91 14.10
CA ALA A 158 -0.71 -0.63 13.43
C ALA A 158 0.34 0.35 13.92
N LEU A 159 0.74 1.25 13.04
CA LEU A 159 1.66 2.34 13.36
C LEU A 159 0.89 3.61 13.74
N SER A 160 1.34 4.28 14.81
CA SER A 160 0.73 5.48 15.38
C SER A 160 1.78 6.39 16.00
N ASP A 161 1.35 7.42 16.73
CA ASP A 161 2.21 8.31 17.52
C ASP A 161 2.46 7.83 18.96
N SER A 162 1.85 6.73 19.36
CA SER A 162 1.98 6.13 20.69
C SER A 162 1.77 4.62 20.66
N GLU A 163 2.36 3.92 21.64
CA GLU A 163 2.11 2.50 21.87
C GLU A 163 0.79 2.26 22.60
N GLY A 164 0.21 1.08 22.41
CA GLY A 164 -1.04 0.69 23.05
C GLY A 164 -1.89 -0.23 22.19
N SER A 165 -3.19 0.01 22.19
CA SER A 165 -4.15 -0.69 21.32
C SER A 165 -5.24 0.25 20.83
N ALA A 166 -5.78 -0.03 19.66
CA ALA A 166 -6.91 0.68 19.10
C ALA A 166 -7.94 -0.29 18.52
N GLU A 167 -9.18 0.17 18.47
CA GLU A 167 -10.26 -0.51 17.80
C GLU A 167 -10.34 -0.07 16.34
N PHE A 168 -10.21 -1.02 15.44
CA PHE A 168 -10.38 -0.82 14.01
C PHE A 168 -11.80 -1.15 13.58
N THR A 169 -12.35 -0.37 12.69
CA THR A 169 -13.58 -0.73 11.99
C THR A 169 -13.20 -1.46 10.70
N VAL A 170 -13.51 -2.74 10.67
CA VAL A 170 -13.35 -3.60 9.49
C VAL A 170 -14.66 -3.60 8.73
N LEU A 171 -14.66 -3.10 7.51
CA LEU A 171 -15.86 -3.04 6.69
C LEU A 171 -16.31 -4.44 6.31
N ASP A 172 -17.63 -4.70 6.40
CA ASP A 172 -18.18 -6.00 6.01
C ASP A 172 -18.01 -6.24 4.50
N GLY A 173 -17.46 -7.40 4.16
CA GLY A 173 -17.25 -7.80 2.77
C GLY A 173 -16.09 -7.10 2.06
N THR A 174 -15.20 -6.44 2.79
CA THR A 174 -13.98 -5.84 2.23
C THR A 174 -12.80 -5.96 3.18
N LEU A 175 -11.59 -6.16 2.64
CA LEU A 175 -10.33 -6.11 3.38
C LEU A 175 -9.68 -4.72 3.30
N VAL A 176 -10.17 -3.89 2.40
CA VAL A 176 -9.64 -2.55 2.13
C VAL A 176 -10.42 -1.51 2.92
N GLY A 177 -9.76 -0.43 3.34
CA GLY A 177 -10.40 0.69 4.02
C GLY A 177 -10.66 0.47 5.50
N SER A 178 -10.05 -0.54 6.13
CA SER A 178 -10.15 -0.72 7.59
C SER A 178 -9.38 0.37 8.30
N SER A 179 -10.04 1.16 9.13
CA SER A 179 -9.45 2.35 9.76
C SER A 179 -9.74 2.42 11.26
N MET A 180 -8.79 2.96 12.00
CA MET A 180 -8.98 3.39 13.40
C MET A 180 -9.36 4.87 13.51
N VAL A 181 -9.20 5.63 12.43
CA VAL A 181 -9.38 7.09 12.40
C VAL A 181 -10.67 7.49 11.68
N LEU A 182 -10.96 6.86 10.53
CA LEU A 182 -12.15 7.17 9.75
C LEU A 182 -13.40 6.56 10.38
N GLN A 183 -14.46 7.37 10.52
CA GLN A 183 -15.74 6.89 11.04
C GLN A 183 -16.47 6.08 9.96
N GLN A 184 -16.62 4.80 10.22
CA GLN A 184 -17.24 3.84 9.30
C GLN A 184 -18.14 2.86 10.07
N GLN A 185 -19.04 2.17 9.36
CA GLN A 185 -19.83 1.07 9.91
C GLN A 185 -19.20 -0.27 9.54
N GLY A 186 -19.07 -1.19 10.49
CA GLY A 186 -18.48 -2.50 10.26
C GLY A 186 -18.18 -3.25 11.55
N ARG A 187 -17.57 -4.44 11.41
CA ARG A 187 -17.11 -5.25 12.54
C ARG A 187 -15.93 -4.57 13.22
N LYS A 188 -15.84 -4.72 14.53
CA LYS A 188 -14.74 -4.19 15.32
C LYS A 188 -13.65 -5.24 15.54
N GLU A 189 -12.40 -4.83 15.37
CA GLU A 189 -11.22 -5.65 15.66
C GLU A 189 -10.20 -4.80 16.43
N THR A 190 -9.74 -5.28 17.59
CA THR A 190 -8.71 -4.61 18.37
C THR A 190 -7.34 -5.02 17.87
N ALA A 191 -6.47 -4.06 17.63
CA ALA A 191 -5.09 -4.31 17.23
C ALA A 191 -4.09 -3.55 18.11
N ARG A 192 -2.88 -4.08 18.21
CA ARG A 192 -1.75 -3.43 18.88
C ARG A 192 -1.32 -2.20 18.09
N LEU A 193 -1.00 -1.12 18.82
CA LEU A 193 -0.32 0.06 18.29
C LEU A 193 1.16 0.06 18.70
N THR A 194 1.99 0.50 17.81
CA THR A 194 3.40 0.85 18.07
C THR A 194 3.78 2.10 17.28
N THR A 195 4.92 2.71 17.60
CA THR A 195 5.49 3.78 16.79
C THR A 195 6.59 3.22 15.89
N VAL A 196 6.94 3.94 14.83
CA VAL A 196 8.11 3.58 13.99
C VAL A 196 9.37 3.59 14.85
N ASP A 197 9.54 4.63 15.67
CA ASP A 197 10.73 4.79 16.53
C ASP A 197 10.86 3.64 17.54
N ALA A 198 9.77 3.28 18.25
CA ALA A 198 9.78 2.19 19.22
C ALA A 198 10.01 0.82 18.56
N PHE A 199 9.45 0.60 17.37
CA PHE A 199 9.69 -0.63 16.62
C PHE A 199 11.15 -0.76 16.18
N CYS A 200 11.73 0.32 15.64
CA CYS A 200 13.14 0.36 15.25
C CYS A 200 14.08 0.06 16.44
N GLU A 201 13.78 0.63 17.62
CA GLU A 201 14.56 0.38 18.83
C GLU A 201 14.42 -1.07 19.31
N ALA A 202 13.19 -1.61 19.34
CA ALA A 202 12.91 -2.96 19.86
C ALA A 202 13.51 -4.06 18.98
N GLU A 203 13.42 -3.91 17.65
CA GLU A 203 13.91 -4.92 16.69
C GLU A 203 15.37 -4.68 16.26
N GLY A 204 15.96 -3.52 16.61
CA GLY A 204 17.31 -3.15 16.21
C GLY A 204 17.45 -2.92 14.70
N VAL A 205 16.43 -2.38 14.06
CA VAL A 205 16.38 -2.16 12.60
C VAL A 205 16.25 -0.68 12.27
N SER A 206 16.74 -0.30 11.08
CA SER A 206 16.61 1.04 10.52
C SER A 206 16.04 0.95 9.11
N PRO A 207 14.90 1.58 8.82
CA PRO A 207 14.33 1.55 7.48
C PRO A 207 15.11 2.43 6.51
N ASP A 208 15.32 1.94 5.29
CA ASP A 208 15.82 2.70 4.14
C ASP A 208 14.68 3.26 3.30
N PHE A 209 13.50 2.61 3.39
CA PHE A 209 12.31 3.00 2.67
C PHE A 209 11.05 2.79 3.54
N ILE A 210 10.20 3.81 3.60
CA ILE A 210 8.88 3.74 4.24
C ILE A 210 7.79 3.97 3.19
N LYS A 211 6.93 2.98 2.97
CA LYS A 211 5.65 3.15 2.26
C LYS A 211 4.55 3.28 3.31
N ALA A 212 3.64 4.23 3.12
CA ALA A 212 2.47 4.34 3.99
C ALA A 212 1.18 4.59 3.20
N ASP A 213 0.22 3.71 3.49
CA ASP A 213 -1.18 3.80 3.08
C ASP A 213 -1.99 3.10 4.18
N ILE A 214 -2.41 3.87 5.17
CA ILE A 214 -2.94 3.38 6.45
C ILE A 214 -4.26 4.03 6.85
N GLU A 215 -5.02 4.39 5.81
CA GLU A 215 -6.42 4.79 5.93
C GLU A 215 -6.66 5.94 6.93
N GLY A 216 -5.82 6.99 6.82
CA GLY A 216 -5.93 8.24 7.56
C GLY A 216 -5.07 8.34 8.83
N ALA A 217 -4.27 7.31 9.15
CA ALA A 217 -3.35 7.35 10.30
C ALA A 217 -1.92 7.82 9.94
N GLU A 218 -1.69 8.28 8.71
CA GLU A 218 -0.37 8.70 8.21
C GLU A 218 0.26 9.79 9.07
N ARG A 219 -0.55 10.74 9.54
CA ARG A 219 -0.08 11.86 10.38
C ARG A 219 0.41 11.38 11.75
N GLN A 220 -0.31 10.46 12.37
CA GLN A 220 0.06 9.86 13.65
C GLN A 220 1.34 9.02 13.48
N MET A 221 1.37 8.17 12.46
CA MET A 221 2.56 7.35 12.16
C MET A 221 3.80 8.23 11.97
N MET A 222 3.72 9.32 11.20
CA MET A 222 4.86 10.21 10.96
C MET A 222 5.30 10.96 12.21
N LYS A 223 4.39 11.26 13.14
CA LYS A 223 4.74 11.79 14.47
C LYS A 223 5.47 10.76 15.33
N GLY A 224 5.13 9.49 15.19
CA GLY A 224 5.81 8.36 15.84
C GLY A 224 7.09 7.90 15.15
N ALA A 225 7.55 8.61 14.12
CA ALA A 225 8.75 8.30 13.33
C ALA A 225 9.85 9.39 13.44
N VAL A 226 9.67 10.38 14.32
CA VAL A 226 10.51 11.60 14.32
C VAL A 226 11.98 11.29 14.51
N GLU A 227 12.36 10.39 15.41
CA GLU A 227 13.75 10.06 15.67
C GLU A 227 14.36 9.24 14.52
N THR A 228 13.56 8.32 13.93
CA THR A 228 13.94 7.58 12.73
C THR A 228 14.18 8.52 11.53
N LEU A 229 13.28 9.50 11.31
CA LEU A 229 13.46 10.49 10.24
C LEU A 229 14.70 11.36 10.40
N LYS A 230 15.08 11.68 11.64
CA LYS A 230 16.30 12.43 11.93
C LYS A 230 17.57 11.60 11.74
N ARG A 231 17.58 10.38 12.28
CA ARG A 231 18.75 9.52 12.36
C ARG A 231 19.04 8.82 11.05
N ASP A 232 18.01 8.18 10.48
CA ASP A 232 18.18 7.24 9.36
C ASP A 232 17.77 7.88 8.01
N ALA A 233 16.95 8.91 8.04
CA ALA A 233 16.49 9.66 6.86
C ALA A 233 15.98 8.75 5.72
N PRO A 234 15.05 7.79 5.98
CA PRO A 234 14.57 6.86 4.97
C PRO A 234 13.91 7.58 3.78
N LYS A 235 13.95 6.96 2.63
CA LYS A 235 13.10 7.32 1.50
C LYS A 235 11.63 7.11 1.90
N ILE A 236 10.73 8.04 1.56
CA ILE A 236 9.32 8.00 1.99
C ILE A 236 8.42 8.06 0.77
N SER A 237 7.43 7.18 0.72
CA SER A 237 6.30 7.22 -0.20
C SER A 237 5.00 7.07 0.59
N ILE A 238 4.22 8.13 0.71
CA ILE A 238 3.07 8.20 1.61
C ILE A 238 1.84 8.74 0.91
N CYS A 239 0.67 8.13 1.14
CA CYS A 239 -0.62 8.57 0.63
C CYS A 239 -1.06 9.89 1.29
N THR A 240 -1.72 10.76 0.49
CA THR A 240 -2.08 12.14 0.90
C THR A 240 -3.52 12.48 0.55
N TYR A 241 -4.42 11.49 0.51
CA TYR A 241 -5.79 11.66 0.02
C TYR A 241 -6.88 11.36 1.06
N HIS A 242 -6.51 10.94 2.25
CA HIS A 242 -7.49 10.61 3.29
C HIS A 242 -8.12 11.84 3.92
N PHE A 243 -7.33 12.93 4.06
CA PHE A 243 -7.83 14.25 4.47
C PHE A 243 -7.37 15.33 3.49
N ALA A 244 -8.17 16.37 3.34
CA ALA A 244 -7.94 17.42 2.34
C ALA A 244 -6.61 18.18 2.53
N ASP A 245 -6.08 18.23 3.75
CA ASP A 245 -4.84 18.92 4.12
C ASP A 245 -3.66 17.98 4.44
N ASP A 246 -3.78 16.67 4.11
CA ASP A 246 -2.72 15.68 4.40
C ASP A 246 -1.36 16.10 3.84
N ALA A 247 -1.31 16.53 2.60
CA ALA A 247 -0.06 16.90 1.95
C ALA A 247 0.65 18.03 2.70
N ALA A 248 -0.08 19.04 3.18
CA ALA A 248 0.49 20.15 3.93
C ALA A 248 0.99 19.72 5.32
N VAL A 249 0.15 18.99 6.06
CA VAL A 249 0.47 18.53 7.42
C VAL A 249 1.63 17.55 7.43
N LEU A 250 1.65 16.56 6.51
CA LEU A 250 2.74 15.59 6.39
C LEU A 250 4.05 16.26 6.01
N ARG A 251 4.03 17.24 5.10
CA ARG A 251 5.20 18.05 4.75
C ARG A 251 5.78 18.77 5.96
N GLU A 252 4.92 19.38 6.80
CA GLU A 252 5.36 20.07 8.02
C GLU A 252 6.01 19.11 9.00
N ILE A 253 5.43 17.93 9.24
CA ILE A 253 5.98 16.91 10.15
C ILE A 253 7.35 16.44 9.67
N ILE A 254 7.45 16.06 8.38
CA ILE A 254 8.70 15.55 7.79
C ILE A 254 9.78 16.63 7.84
N LYS A 255 9.47 17.87 7.48
CA LYS A 255 10.42 18.99 7.50
C LYS A 255 10.82 19.42 8.89
N ALA A 256 9.93 19.32 9.88
CA ALA A 256 10.26 19.59 11.28
C ALA A 256 11.19 18.53 11.86
N ALA A 257 11.01 17.27 11.47
CA ALA A 257 11.90 16.19 11.88
C ALA A 257 13.29 16.34 11.24
N ASN A 258 13.34 16.52 9.92
CA ASN A 258 14.60 16.69 9.19
C ASN A 258 14.44 17.66 8.02
N PRO A 259 14.94 18.92 8.15
CA PRO A 259 14.82 19.95 7.11
C PRO A 259 15.47 19.61 5.75
N ALA A 260 16.42 18.64 5.74
CA ALA A 260 17.12 18.23 4.52
C ALA A 260 16.22 17.50 3.52
N TYR A 261 15.12 16.89 3.95
CA TYR A 261 14.21 16.20 3.05
C TYR A 261 13.80 17.05 1.86
N GLN A 262 13.99 16.53 0.67
CA GLN A 262 13.42 17.04 -0.58
C GLN A 262 12.09 16.34 -0.81
N ILE A 263 11.01 17.10 -0.97
CA ILE A 263 9.64 16.58 -1.04
C ILE A 263 9.02 16.94 -2.39
N SER A 264 8.50 15.94 -3.07
CA SER A 264 7.71 16.08 -4.29
C SER A 264 6.33 15.42 -4.13
N GLU A 265 5.36 15.92 -4.86
CA GLU A 265 4.00 15.38 -4.87
C GLU A 265 3.62 14.98 -6.28
N LYS A 266 3.05 13.80 -6.44
CA LYS A 266 2.53 13.35 -7.72
C LYS A 266 1.44 12.31 -7.50
N TRP A 267 0.42 12.32 -8.36
CA TRP A 267 -0.79 11.54 -8.17
C TRP A 267 -1.41 11.82 -6.80
N LYS A 268 -1.68 10.79 -6.03
CA LYS A 268 -2.24 10.89 -4.67
C LYS A 268 -1.18 10.63 -3.59
N LYS A 269 0.09 10.86 -3.90
CA LYS A 269 1.22 10.51 -3.01
C LYS A 269 2.24 11.62 -2.87
N MET A 270 2.87 11.64 -1.72
CA MET A 270 4.06 12.43 -1.43
C MET A 270 5.28 11.51 -1.42
N TYR A 271 6.34 11.98 -2.04
CA TYR A 271 7.64 11.30 -2.12
C TYR A 271 8.69 12.19 -1.50
N ALA A 272 9.47 11.66 -0.55
CA ALA A 272 10.49 12.41 0.14
C ALA A 272 11.79 11.62 0.28
N ARG A 273 12.91 12.32 0.19
CA ARG A 273 14.27 11.80 0.41
C ARG A 273 15.22 12.92 0.88
N VAL A 274 16.32 12.57 1.47
CA VAL A 274 17.44 13.46 1.75
C VAL A 274 18.47 13.38 0.63
#